data_3483686700ebc5f49453c7b1c64c1ccc
#
_entry.id   3483686700ebc5f49453c7b1c64c1ccc
#
_cell.length_a   1.000
_cell.length_b   1.000
_cell.length_c   1.000
_cell.angle_alpha   90.00
_cell.angle_beta   90.00
_cell.angle_gamma   90.00
#
_symmetry.space_group_name_H-M   'P 1'
#
loop_
_entity.id
_entity.type
_entity.pdbx_description
1 polymer ?
#
loop_
_entity_poly.entity_id
_entity_poly.type
_entity_poly.pdbx_seq_one_letter_code
_entity_poly.pdbx_strand_id
1 'polypeptide(L)'
;KGITGTGVVAALYCGMTDDMVKMPAITTDDHSIHLQDGVYITEEDVAEAGKAIGALRAGYLTLMREAGLWIEDVPISFMSGASGLYVDARKAQRIGMVSPGSSRIIQFGNTSLALAKELTTGKISLDGMRSFAKQLRASHCMFATSEDFKNIYSIELSLWTYGMPMSAYNDMLDIYSIPHLPSEPVEALVERKVSRDIPDLGEKGMAVLHDPGMILTAELEGCIECLKCVNGCPECALRI
;
A
#
# COMPACT_ATOMS: atom_id res chain seq x y z
N LYS A 1 21.98 4.30 4.46
CA LYS A 1 21.17 5.47 4.14
C LYS A 1 20.14 5.08 3.08
N GLY A 2 18.96 5.63 3.13
CA GLY A 2 17.88 5.35 2.18
C GLY A 2 16.68 6.25 2.45
N ILE A 3 15.65 6.08 1.62
CA ILE A 3 14.37 6.78 1.73
C ILE A 3 13.30 5.80 2.24
N THR A 4 12.36 6.30 3.04
CA THR A 4 11.20 5.52 3.48
C THR A 4 10.14 5.46 2.36
N GLY A 5 9.24 4.49 2.39
CA GLY A 5 8.12 4.44 1.43
C GLY A 5 7.27 5.71 1.44
N THR A 6 7.07 6.34 2.59
CA THR A 6 6.38 7.64 2.70
C THR A 6 7.17 8.77 2.04
N GLY A 7 8.51 8.71 2.13
CA GLY A 7 9.41 9.64 1.44
C GLY A 7 9.34 9.46 -0.08
N VAL A 8 9.26 8.22 -0.58
CA VAL A 8 9.07 7.94 -2.02
C VAL A 8 7.77 8.58 -2.52
N VAL A 9 6.66 8.40 -1.81
CA VAL A 9 5.38 9.04 -2.15
C VAL A 9 5.51 10.57 -2.24
N ALA A 10 6.20 11.18 -1.27
CA ALA A 10 6.41 12.63 -1.26
C ALA A 10 7.30 13.09 -2.41
N ALA A 11 8.37 12.37 -2.71
CA ALA A 11 9.30 12.69 -3.79
C ALA A 11 8.65 12.55 -5.17
N LEU A 12 7.88 11.47 -5.39
CA LEU A 12 7.11 11.29 -6.63
C LEU A 12 6.08 12.40 -6.82
N TYR A 13 5.34 12.75 -5.76
CA TYR A 13 4.40 13.85 -5.81
C TYR A 13 5.09 15.16 -6.22
N CYS A 14 6.19 15.53 -5.59
CA CYS A 14 6.94 16.74 -5.94
C CYS A 14 7.48 16.65 -7.37
N GLY A 15 8.10 15.53 -7.74
CA GLY A 15 8.66 15.33 -9.08
C GLY A 15 7.61 15.44 -10.18
N MET A 16 6.39 14.91 -9.96
CA MET A 16 5.27 15.04 -10.90
C MET A 16 4.69 16.47 -10.93
N THR A 17 4.63 17.15 -9.78
CA THR A 17 4.11 18.51 -9.69
C THR A 17 5.04 19.53 -10.37
N ASP A 18 6.35 19.30 -10.27
CA ASP A 18 7.38 20.18 -10.83
C ASP A 18 7.83 19.74 -12.25
N ASP A 19 7.05 18.87 -12.92
CA ASP A 19 7.35 18.31 -14.25
C ASP A 19 8.71 17.58 -14.36
N MET A 20 9.31 17.23 -13.24
CA MET A 20 10.56 16.46 -13.21
C MET A 20 10.32 14.96 -13.46
N VAL A 21 9.13 14.45 -13.19
CA VAL A 21 8.74 13.05 -13.45
C VAL A 21 7.63 13.01 -14.47
N LYS A 22 7.88 12.35 -15.59
CA LYS A 22 6.90 12.06 -16.67
C LYS A 22 6.84 10.55 -16.92
N MET A 23 6.39 9.84 -15.97
CA MET A 23 6.25 8.38 -15.80
C MET A 23 6.71 7.52 -16.99
N PRO A 24 7.74 6.70 -16.86
CA PRO A 24 8.67 6.63 -15.73
C PRO A 24 9.84 7.61 -15.85
N ALA A 25 9.94 8.35 -16.95
CA ALA A 25 11.08 9.19 -17.27
C ALA A 25 11.27 10.33 -16.26
N ILE A 26 12.53 10.61 -15.94
CA ILE A 26 12.95 11.77 -15.16
C ILE A 26 13.59 12.78 -16.12
N THR A 27 13.12 14.03 -16.10
CA THR A 27 13.49 15.05 -17.09
C THR A 27 14.77 15.82 -16.75
N THR A 28 15.43 15.52 -15.63
CA THR A 28 16.72 16.09 -15.26
C THR A 28 17.84 15.58 -16.19
N ASP A 29 18.94 16.33 -16.31
CA ASP A 29 20.05 16.01 -17.24
C ASP A 29 20.68 14.63 -16.96
N ASP A 30 20.69 14.19 -15.70
CA ASP A 30 21.25 12.91 -15.27
C ASP A 30 20.18 11.83 -15.01
N HIS A 31 18.93 12.08 -15.41
CA HIS A 31 17.80 11.17 -15.24
C HIS A 31 17.58 10.70 -13.79
N SER A 32 17.87 11.60 -12.82
CA SER A 32 17.78 11.30 -11.38
C SER A 32 17.22 12.48 -10.60
N ILE A 33 16.50 12.20 -9.52
CA ILE A 33 16.08 13.21 -8.54
C ILE A 33 16.99 13.09 -7.33
N HIS A 34 17.88 14.08 -7.15
CA HIS A 34 18.78 14.11 -6.02
C HIS A 34 18.06 14.56 -4.76
N LEU A 35 18.23 13.79 -3.71
CA LEU A 35 17.74 14.04 -2.38
C LEU A 35 18.89 14.37 -1.43
N GLN A 36 18.57 14.57 -0.15
CA GLN A 36 19.58 14.85 0.86
C GLN A 36 20.53 13.66 1.09
N ASP A 37 21.76 13.94 1.52
CA ASP A 37 22.76 12.94 1.94
C ASP A 37 23.21 11.95 0.85
N GLY A 38 23.13 12.34 -0.41
CA GLY A 38 23.54 11.52 -1.54
C GLY A 38 22.56 10.39 -1.89
N VAL A 39 21.34 10.45 -1.36
CA VAL A 39 20.23 9.60 -1.81
C VAL A 39 19.65 10.20 -3.08
N TYR A 40 19.30 9.37 -4.05
CA TYR A 40 18.67 9.80 -5.30
C TYR A 40 17.62 8.77 -5.73
N ILE A 41 16.70 9.20 -6.57
CA ILE A 41 15.66 8.37 -7.19
C ILE A 41 15.94 8.31 -8.68
N THR A 42 15.92 7.11 -9.24
CA THR A 42 16.10 6.82 -10.65
C THR A 42 14.78 6.54 -11.36
N GLU A 43 14.80 6.47 -12.69
CA GLU A 43 13.64 6.04 -13.49
C GLU A 43 13.21 4.60 -13.15
N GLU A 44 14.14 3.73 -12.77
CA GLU A 44 13.85 2.38 -12.30
C GLU A 44 13.07 2.40 -10.98
N ASP A 45 13.46 3.27 -10.03
CA ASP A 45 12.74 3.45 -8.77
C ASP A 45 11.32 4.00 -9.00
N VAL A 46 11.17 4.92 -9.97
CA VAL A 46 9.85 5.43 -10.38
C VAL A 46 8.99 4.29 -10.93
N ALA A 47 9.54 3.46 -11.81
CA ALA A 47 8.83 2.32 -12.38
C ALA A 47 8.45 1.28 -11.31
N GLU A 48 9.35 0.96 -10.36
CA GLU A 48 9.06 0.04 -9.26
C GLU A 48 7.98 0.58 -8.33
N ALA A 49 8.04 1.87 -7.94
CA ALA A 49 6.98 2.51 -7.18
C ALA A 49 5.65 2.51 -7.96
N GLY A 50 5.73 2.74 -9.26
CA GLY A 50 4.59 2.72 -10.18
C GLY A 50 3.85 1.38 -10.22
N LYS A 51 4.56 0.25 -10.09
CA LYS A 51 3.93 -1.08 -9.98
C LYS A 51 3.03 -1.17 -8.77
N ALA A 52 3.47 -0.66 -7.62
CA ALA A 52 2.68 -0.66 -6.39
C ALA A 52 1.49 0.32 -6.48
N ILE A 53 1.71 1.52 -7.01
CA ILE A 53 0.66 2.52 -7.21
C ILE A 53 -0.39 2.01 -8.19
N GLY A 54 0.05 1.44 -9.31
CA GLY A 54 -0.82 0.84 -10.32
C GLY A 54 -1.64 -0.33 -9.77
N ALA A 55 -1.06 -1.16 -8.90
CA ALA A 55 -1.80 -2.24 -8.24
C ALA A 55 -2.91 -1.71 -7.30
N LEU A 56 -2.64 -0.63 -6.56
CA LEU A 56 -3.67 0.02 -5.73
C LEU A 56 -4.78 0.61 -6.58
N ARG A 57 -4.44 1.30 -7.69
CA ARG A 57 -5.41 1.86 -8.63
C ARG A 57 -6.26 0.78 -9.28
N ALA A 58 -5.63 -0.27 -9.80
CA ALA A 58 -6.33 -1.42 -10.34
C ALA A 58 -7.25 -2.07 -9.31
N GLY A 59 -6.81 -2.16 -8.05
CA GLY A 59 -7.58 -2.72 -6.96
C GLY A 59 -8.87 -1.96 -6.70
N TYR A 60 -8.81 -0.65 -6.47
CA TYR A 60 -10.04 0.10 -6.16
C TYR A 60 -10.96 0.23 -7.38
N LEU A 61 -10.42 0.38 -8.60
CA LEU A 61 -11.22 0.41 -9.82
C LEU A 61 -11.96 -0.92 -10.06
N THR A 62 -11.28 -2.04 -9.83
CA THR A 62 -11.91 -3.36 -9.91
C THR A 62 -13.03 -3.51 -8.90
N LEU A 63 -12.80 -3.13 -7.64
CA LEU A 63 -13.81 -3.23 -6.59
C LEU A 63 -15.02 -2.32 -6.86
N MET A 64 -14.79 -1.10 -7.34
CA MET A 64 -15.87 -0.19 -7.73
C MET A 64 -16.69 -0.80 -8.86
N ARG A 65 -16.05 -1.33 -9.89
CA ARG A 65 -16.73 -1.98 -11.02
C ARG A 65 -17.55 -3.19 -10.58
N GLU A 66 -16.99 -4.07 -9.76
CA GLU A 66 -17.70 -5.24 -9.21
C GLU A 66 -18.91 -4.83 -8.36
N ALA A 67 -18.83 -3.68 -7.68
CA ALA A 67 -19.91 -3.13 -6.88
C ALA A 67 -20.93 -2.32 -7.71
N GLY A 68 -20.69 -2.09 -8.99
CA GLY A 68 -21.50 -1.20 -9.83
C GLY A 68 -21.43 0.27 -9.40
N LEU A 69 -20.30 0.68 -8.85
CA LEU A 69 -20.05 2.04 -8.37
C LEU A 69 -19.05 2.75 -9.29
N TRP A 70 -19.10 4.07 -9.26
CA TRP A 70 -18.16 4.97 -9.91
C TRP A 70 -17.30 5.69 -8.88
N ILE A 71 -16.29 6.40 -9.35
CA ILE A 71 -15.37 7.16 -8.48
C ILE A 71 -16.12 8.18 -7.62
N GLU A 72 -17.14 8.82 -8.18
CA GLU A 72 -17.96 9.84 -7.52
C GLU A 72 -18.87 9.24 -6.43
N ASP A 73 -19.22 7.96 -6.53
CA ASP A 73 -20.06 7.26 -5.55
C ASP A 73 -19.29 6.89 -4.26
N VAL A 74 -17.95 7.04 -4.28
CA VAL A 74 -17.07 6.67 -3.15
C VAL A 74 -16.35 7.90 -2.60
N PRO A 75 -17.06 8.82 -1.93
CA PRO A 75 -16.50 10.09 -1.47
C PRO A 75 -15.59 9.95 -0.25
N ILE A 76 -15.52 8.78 0.39
CA ILE A 76 -14.74 8.57 1.61
C ILE A 76 -13.73 7.45 1.41
N SER A 77 -12.46 7.73 1.69
CA SER A 77 -11.39 6.74 1.77
C SER A 77 -10.86 6.60 3.19
N PHE A 78 -10.59 5.36 3.58
CA PHE A 78 -9.98 5.04 4.87
C PHE A 78 -8.55 4.56 4.66
N MET A 79 -7.59 5.21 5.31
CA MET A 79 -6.19 4.80 5.32
C MET A 79 -5.84 4.19 6.67
N SER A 80 -5.34 2.98 6.65
CA SER A 80 -4.93 2.26 7.86
C SER A 80 -3.56 1.57 7.65
N GLY A 81 -3.02 1.05 8.75
CA GLY A 81 -1.69 0.45 8.77
C GLY A 81 -0.59 1.46 9.09
N ALA A 82 0.62 0.96 9.35
CA ALA A 82 1.76 1.81 9.70
C ALA A 82 2.08 2.82 8.59
N SER A 83 2.13 2.37 7.34
CA SER A 83 2.36 3.25 6.18
C SER A 83 1.24 4.28 6.02
N GLY A 84 -0.03 3.87 6.19
CA GLY A 84 -1.20 4.75 6.08
C GLY A 84 -1.24 5.84 7.15
N LEU A 85 -0.55 5.65 8.28
CA LEU A 85 -0.45 6.67 9.33
C LEU A 85 0.50 7.81 8.95
N TYR A 86 1.64 7.48 8.33
CA TYR A 86 2.74 8.42 8.11
C TYR A 86 2.76 9.03 6.71
N VAL A 87 2.11 8.40 5.74
CA VAL A 87 2.02 8.95 4.38
C VAL A 87 1.13 10.19 4.37
N ASP A 88 1.51 11.19 3.60
CA ASP A 88 0.66 12.34 3.32
C ASP A 88 -0.51 11.91 2.43
N ALA A 89 -1.74 12.01 2.98
CA ALA A 89 -2.93 11.50 2.33
C ALA A 89 -3.27 12.25 1.02
N ARG A 90 -3.03 13.56 0.96
CA ARG A 90 -3.27 14.35 -0.26
C ARG A 90 -2.25 14.02 -1.35
N LYS A 91 -0.98 13.84 -0.96
CA LYS A 91 0.06 13.42 -1.91
C LYS A 91 -0.23 12.01 -2.44
N ALA A 92 -0.63 11.09 -1.56
CA ALA A 92 -1.04 9.74 -1.95
C ALA A 92 -2.24 9.76 -2.90
N GLN A 93 -3.23 10.62 -2.67
CA GLN A 93 -4.37 10.82 -3.56
C GLN A 93 -3.91 11.36 -4.93
N ARG A 94 -3.04 12.35 -4.92
CA ARG A 94 -2.56 13.01 -6.15
C ARG A 94 -1.81 12.05 -7.07
N ILE A 95 -1.01 11.15 -6.52
CA ILE A 95 -0.29 10.14 -7.31
C ILE A 95 -1.13 8.88 -7.60
N GLY A 96 -2.39 8.83 -7.13
CA GLY A 96 -3.33 7.77 -7.46
C GLY A 96 -3.35 6.56 -6.52
N MET A 97 -2.69 6.62 -5.36
CA MET A 97 -2.79 5.56 -4.34
C MET A 97 -4.14 5.55 -3.61
N VAL A 98 -4.82 6.69 -3.58
CA VAL A 98 -6.16 6.87 -3.02
C VAL A 98 -7.08 7.34 -4.13
N SER A 99 -8.35 6.94 -4.11
CA SER A 99 -9.32 7.33 -5.14
C SER A 99 -9.36 8.84 -5.33
N PRO A 100 -9.25 9.32 -6.58
CA PRO A 100 -9.29 10.75 -6.87
C PRO A 100 -10.66 11.40 -6.58
N GLY A 101 -11.74 10.62 -6.48
CA GLY A 101 -13.07 11.09 -6.10
C GLY A 101 -13.28 11.26 -4.60
N SER A 102 -12.32 10.85 -3.76
CA SER A 102 -12.48 10.93 -2.32
C SER A 102 -12.36 12.37 -1.82
N SER A 103 -13.49 12.98 -1.47
CA SER A 103 -13.55 14.30 -0.84
C SER A 103 -13.20 14.28 0.66
N ARG A 104 -13.13 13.10 1.27
CA ARG A 104 -12.76 12.91 2.66
C ARG A 104 -11.85 11.69 2.80
N ILE A 105 -10.69 11.88 3.44
CA ILE A 105 -9.72 10.80 3.72
C ILE A 105 -9.53 10.71 5.23
N ILE A 106 -9.77 9.53 5.79
CA ILE A 106 -9.68 9.29 7.23
C ILE A 106 -8.49 8.36 7.51
N GLN A 107 -7.49 8.88 8.23
CA GLN A 107 -6.32 8.12 8.65
C GLN A 107 -6.54 7.53 10.05
N PHE A 108 -6.70 6.21 10.15
CA PHE A 108 -6.95 5.48 11.40
C PHE A 108 -5.70 5.04 12.15
N GLY A 109 -4.52 5.20 11.53
CA GLY A 109 -3.28 4.71 12.11
C GLY A 109 -3.09 3.20 11.93
N ASN A 110 -2.23 2.63 12.74
CA ASN A 110 -1.88 1.20 12.67
C ASN A 110 -2.95 0.35 13.37
N THR A 111 -4.00 0.01 12.62
CA THR A 111 -5.14 -0.76 13.13
C THR A 111 -4.76 -2.19 13.54
N SER A 112 -3.76 -2.79 12.89
CA SER A 112 -3.26 -4.12 13.27
C SER A 112 -2.61 -4.10 14.65
N LEU A 113 -1.77 -3.07 14.93
CA LEU A 113 -1.16 -2.89 16.23
C LEU A 113 -2.21 -2.58 17.32
N ALA A 114 -3.19 -1.74 17.00
CA ALA A 114 -4.29 -1.43 17.91
C ALA A 114 -5.08 -2.70 18.29
N LEU A 115 -5.41 -3.53 17.32
CA LEU A 115 -6.12 -4.79 17.54
C LEU A 115 -5.28 -5.78 18.35
N ALA A 116 -3.99 -5.94 18.02
CA ALA A 116 -3.09 -6.80 18.78
C ALA A 116 -3.01 -6.37 20.25
N LYS A 117 -2.93 -5.06 20.51
CA LYS A 117 -2.95 -4.49 21.86
C LYS A 117 -4.26 -4.82 22.61
N GLU A 118 -5.41 -4.71 21.96
CA GLU A 118 -6.70 -5.00 22.59
C GLU A 118 -6.88 -6.49 22.88
N LEU A 119 -6.37 -7.37 22.02
CA LEU A 119 -6.34 -8.81 22.24
C LEU A 119 -5.44 -9.18 23.43
N THR A 120 -4.21 -8.65 23.47
CA THR A 120 -3.25 -8.96 24.55
C THR A 120 -3.68 -8.41 25.90
N THR A 121 -4.42 -7.31 25.91
CA THR A 121 -5.00 -6.73 27.15
C THR A 121 -6.33 -7.34 27.55
N GLY A 122 -6.83 -8.31 26.81
CA GLY A 122 -8.10 -8.99 27.11
C GLY A 122 -9.36 -8.15 26.88
N LYS A 123 -9.24 -6.98 26.24
CA LYS A 123 -10.41 -6.16 25.90
C LYS A 123 -11.26 -6.80 24.83
N ILE A 124 -10.64 -7.52 23.91
CA ILE A 124 -11.31 -8.29 22.86
C ILE A 124 -10.82 -9.73 22.96
N SER A 125 -11.71 -10.70 22.76
CA SER A 125 -11.35 -12.11 22.67
C SER A 125 -11.25 -12.58 21.22
N LEU A 126 -10.44 -13.62 20.96
CA LEU A 126 -10.37 -14.24 19.64
C LEU A 126 -11.72 -14.81 19.19
N ASP A 127 -12.52 -15.35 20.11
CA ASP A 127 -13.85 -15.87 19.77
C ASP A 127 -14.85 -14.75 19.46
N GLY A 128 -14.75 -13.62 20.15
CA GLY A 128 -15.50 -12.41 19.81
C GLY A 128 -15.16 -11.92 18.40
N MET A 129 -13.87 -11.89 18.04
CA MET A 129 -13.43 -11.53 16.69
C MET A 129 -13.94 -12.51 15.63
N ARG A 130 -13.84 -13.82 15.88
CA ARG A 130 -14.36 -14.85 14.97
C ARG A 130 -15.87 -14.70 14.75
N SER A 131 -16.62 -14.43 15.83
CA SER A 131 -18.05 -14.19 15.77
C SER A 131 -18.38 -12.95 14.97
N PHE A 132 -17.66 -11.85 15.18
CA PHE A 132 -17.79 -10.62 14.40
C PHE A 132 -17.49 -10.85 12.92
N ALA A 133 -16.39 -11.52 12.60
CA ALA A 133 -16.01 -11.83 11.21
C ALA A 133 -17.08 -12.68 10.49
N LYS A 134 -17.75 -13.61 11.21
CA LYS A 134 -18.86 -14.41 10.65
C LYS A 134 -20.11 -13.57 10.35
N GLN A 135 -20.30 -12.45 11.06
CA GLN A 135 -21.44 -11.55 10.82
C GLN A 135 -21.19 -10.63 9.62
N LEU A 136 -19.91 -10.37 9.28
CA LEU A 136 -19.55 -9.59 8.12
C LEU A 136 -19.78 -10.44 6.85
N ARG A 137 -20.90 -10.22 6.19
CA ARG A 137 -21.15 -10.79 4.86
C ARG A 137 -20.60 -9.84 3.82
N ALA A 138 -19.41 -10.10 3.34
CA ALA A 138 -18.82 -9.36 2.24
C ALA A 138 -18.79 -10.25 0.99
N SER A 139 -19.09 -9.68 -0.16
CA SER A 139 -18.72 -10.29 -1.43
C SER A 139 -17.20 -10.28 -1.53
N HIS A 140 -16.60 -11.38 -1.94
CA HIS A 140 -15.15 -11.53 -2.03
C HIS A 140 -14.73 -11.45 -3.49
N CYS A 141 -13.94 -10.45 -3.85
CA CYS A 141 -13.26 -10.35 -5.13
C CYS A 141 -11.80 -10.77 -4.94
N MET A 142 -11.38 -11.84 -5.61
CA MET A 142 -9.99 -12.30 -5.59
C MET A 142 -9.24 -11.72 -6.79
N PHE A 143 -8.40 -10.72 -6.59
CA PHE A 143 -7.67 -10.02 -7.65
C PHE A 143 -6.84 -10.97 -8.53
N ALA A 144 -6.25 -12.00 -7.96
CA ALA A 144 -5.45 -12.97 -8.71
C ALA A 144 -6.24 -13.73 -9.81
N THR A 145 -7.56 -13.85 -9.65
CA THR A 145 -8.44 -14.52 -10.62
C THR A 145 -9.36 -13.56 -11.36
N SER A 146 -9.40 -12.29 -10.97
CA SER A 146 -10.22 -11.27 -11.63
C SER A 146 -9.60 -10.85 -12.96
N GLU A 147 -10.34 -11.01 -14.06
CA GLU A 147 -9.92 -10.52 -15.38
C GLU A 147 -9.90 -8.98 -15.41
N ASP A 148 -10.85 -8.32 -14.75
CA ASP A 148 -10.88 -6.86 -14.64
C ASP A 148 -9.61 -6.35 -13.98
N PHE A 149 -9.20 -6.95 -12.84
CA PHE A 149 -7.96 -6.56 -12.18
C PHE A 149 -6.74 -6.72 -13.07
N LYS A 150 -6.62 -7.85 -13.76
CA LYS A 150 -5.49 -8.12 -14.68
C LYS A 150 -5.42 -7.10 -15.81
N ASN A 151 -6.57 -6.80 -16.43
CA ASN A 151 -6.66 -5.85 -17.54
C ASN A 151 -6.28 -4.43 -17.07
N ILE A 152 -6.90 -3.95 -15.98
CA ILE A 152 -6.63 -2.63 -15.44
C ILE A 152 -5.17 -2.52 -14.99
N TYR A 153 -4.66 -3.54 -14.29
CA TYR A 153 -3.28 -3.53 -13.82
C TYR A 153 -2.27 -3.54 -14.99
N SER A 154 -2.58 -4.24 -16.09
CA SER A 154 -1.74 -4.21 -17.29
C SER A 154 -1.67 -2.82 -17.91
N ILE A 155 -2.80 -2.09 -17.93
CA ILE A 155 -2.85 -0.69 -18.40
C ILE A 155 -2.01 0.21 -17.48
N GLU A 156 -2.16 0.05 -16.17
CA GLU A 156 -1.36 0.78 -15.17
C GLU A 156 0.14 0.52 -15.30
N LEU A 157 0.53 -0.75 -15.49
CA LEU A 157 1.93 -1.10 -15.72
C LEU A 157 2.48 -0.43 -17.01
N SER A 158 1.67 -0.39 -18.07
CA SER A 158 2.07 0.25 -19.32
C SER A 158 2.29 1.75 -19.14
N LEU A 159 1.45 2.41 -18.32
CA LEU A 159 1.62 3.82 -17.97
C LEU A 159 2.90 4.05 -17.15
N TRP A 160 3.04 3.34 -16.04
CA TRP A 160 4.10 3.57 -15.07
C TRP A 160 5.48 3.05 -15.49
N THR A 161 5.52 1.95 -16.27
CA THR A 161 6.77 1.26 -16.60
C THR A 161 7.26 1.59 -18.00
N TYR A 162 6.33 1.79 -18.95
CA TYR A 162 6.68 1.99 -20.36
C TYR A 162 6.33 3.39 -20.88
N GLY A 163 5.80 4.27 -20.03
CA GLY A 163 5.51 5.65 -20.41
C GLY A 163 4.36 5.76 -21.42
N MET A 164 3.31 4.94 -21.27
CA MET A 164 2.13 5.01 -22.13
C MET A 164 1.57 6.44 -22.13
N PRO A 165 1.35 7.08 -23.29
CA PRO A 165 0.70 8.38 -23.36
C PRO A 165 -0.72 8.34 -22.76
N MET A 166 -1.13 9.42 -22.08
CA MET A 166 -2.46 9.50 -21.46
C MET A 166 -3.61 9.30 -22.44
N SER A 167 -3.46 9.69 -23.72
CA SER A 167 -4.47 9.39 -24.76
C SER A 167 -4.64 7.89 -24.95
N ALA A 168 -3.54 7.16 -25.12
CA ALA A 168 -3.55 5.71 -25.27
C ALA A 168 -4.05 5.00 -24.00
N TYR A 169 -3.71 5.54 -22.81
CA TYR A 169 -4.22 5.06 -21.53
C TYR A 169 -5.75 5.16 -21.47
N ASN A 170 -6.32 6.32 -21.87
CA ASN A 170 -7.75 6.53 -21.90
C ASN A 170 -8.44 5.63 -22.97
N ASP A 171 -7.85 5.50 -24.16
CA ASP A 171 -8.36 4.59 -25.21
C ASP A 171 -8.44 3.14 -24.70
N MET A 172 -7.44 2.71 -23.93
CA MET A 172 -7.45 1.37 -23.32
C MET A 172 -8.54 1.23 -22.25
N LEU A 173 -8.77 2.25 -21.43
CA LEU A 173 -9.88 2.24 -20.48
C LEU A 173 -11.23 2.12 -21.19
N ASP A 174 -11.41 2.84 -22.30
CA ASP A 174 -12.65 2.77 -23.12
C ASP A 174 -12.89 1.37 -23.68
N ILE A 175 -11.85 0.69 -24.17
CA ILE A 175 -11.94 -0.70 -24.67
C ILE A 175 -12.53 -1.63 -23.61
N TYR A 176 -12.17 -1.43 -22.35
CA TYR A 176 -12.68 -2.24 -21.23
C TYR A 176 -13.91 -1.63 -20.55
N SER A 177 -14.48 -0.54 -21.11
CA SER A 177 -15.62 0.20 -20.52
C SER A 177 -15.34 0.61 -19.06
N ILE A 178 -14.14 1.12 -18.82
CA ILE A 178 -13.71 1.66 -17.52
C ILE A 178 -13.74 3.19 -17.64
N PRO A 179 -14.33 3.90 -16.69
CA PRO A 179 -14.36 5.36 -16.72
C PRO A 179 -12.96 5.97 -16.69
N HIS A 180 -12.79 7.07 -17.41
CA HIS A 180 -11.56 7.85 -17.30
C HIS A 180 -11.39 8.39 -15.89
N LEU A 181 -10.16 8.36 -15.42
CA LEU A 181 -9.82 9.01 -14.17
C LEU A 181 -9.83 10.54 -14.37
N PRO A 182 -10.32 11.31 -13.38
CA PRO A 182 -10.22 12.77 -13.45
C PRO A 182 -8.75 13.20 -13.49
N SER A 183 -8.43 14.21 -14.31
CA SER A 183 -7.08 14.76 -14.42
C SER A 183 -6.57 15.34 -13.09
N GLU A 184 -7.49 15.85 -12.30
CA GLU A 184 -7.23 16.41 -10.97
C GLU A 184 -8.12 15.71 -9.94
N PRO A 185 -7.56 15.24 -8.82
CA PRO A 185 -8.38 14.71 -7.74
C PRO A 185 -9.18 15.80 -7.06
N VAL A 186 -10.31 15.44 -6.49
CA VAL A 186 -11.09 16.31 -5.60
C VAL A 186 -10.21 16.70 -4.40
N GLU A 187 -10.24 17.96 -3.98
CA GLU A 187 -9.53 18.39 -2.78
C GLU A 187 -10.12 17.71 -1.54
N ALA A 188 -9.37 16.81 -0.94
CA ALA A 188 -9.85 16.02 0.19
C ALA A 188 -9.67 16.73 1.53
N LEU A 189 -10.71 16.66 2.38
CA LEU A 189 -10.58 16.90 3.81
C LEU A 189 -9.90 15.69 4.46
N VAL A 190 -8.72 15.90 5.06
CA VAL A 190 -7.97 14.84 5.71
C VAL A 190 -8.20 14.88 7.22
N GLU A 191 -8.76 13.80 7.76
CA GLU A 191 -8.95 13.60 9.19
C GLU A 191 -7.95 12.57 9.72
N ARG A 192 -7.09 12.98 10.63
CA ARG A 192 -6.17 12.07 11.32
C ARG A 192 -6.72 11.69 12.69
N LYS A 193 -7.06 10.42 12.89
CA LYS A 193 -7.61 9.91 14.16
C LYS A 193 -6.54 9.54 15.17
N VAL A 194 -5.34 9.21 14.72
CA VAL A 194 -4.20 8.82 15.55
C VAL A 194 -2.95 9.56 15.03
N SER A 195 -2.19 10.16 15.92
CA SER A 195 -0.96 10.90 15.57
C SER A 195 0.28 10.01 15.53
N ARG A 196 0.31 8.94 16.34
CA ARG A 196 1.42 7.98 16.45
C ARG A 196 0.87 6.58 16.71
N ASP A 197 1.53 5.56 16.17
CA ASP A 197 1.22 4.15 16.46
C ASP A 197 1.94 3.67 17.74
N ILE A 198 3.12 4.20 18.01
CA ILE A 198 3.90 3.89 19.21
C ILE A 198 3.89 5.12 20.13
N PRO A 199 3.52 4.96 21.40
CA PRO A 199 3.59 6.07 22.36
C PRO A 199 5.04 6.53 22.57
N ASP A 200 5.22 7.77 22.93
CA ASP A 200 6.52 8.29 23.37
C ASP A 200 6.88 7.66 24.72
N LEU A 201 7.96 6.92 24.74
CA LEU A 201 8.44 6.18 25.92
C LEU A 201 9.52 6.93 26.69
N GLY A 202 9.82 8.17 26.27
CA GLY A 202 10.85 9.00 26.86
C GLY A 202 12.27 8.51 26.54
N GLU A 203 13.26 9.10 27.23
CA GLU A 203 14.69 8.84 26.96
C GLU A 203 15.14 7.40 27.23
N LYS A 204 14.46 6.69 28.14
CA LYS A 204 14.81 5.30 28.48
C LYS A 204 14.34 4.29 27.44
N GLY A 205 13.45 4.67 26.50
CA GLY A 205 12.96 3.82 25.44
C GLY A 205 12.25 2.54 25.93
N MET A 206 12.21 1.53 25.06
CA MET A 206 11.75 0.18 25.41
C MET A 206 12.94 -0.72 25.71
N ALA A 207 12.82 -1.55 26.74
CA ALA A 207 13.71 -2.69 26.91
C ALA A 207 13.31 -3.76 25.88
N VAL A 208 14.26 -4.18 25.04
CA VAL A 208 14.06 -5.33 24.16
C VAL A 208 14.25 -6.58 25.01
N LEU A 209 13.19 -7.35 25.20
CA LEU A 209 13.29 -8.68 25.80
C LEU A 209 13.92 -9.60 24.78
N HIS A 210 15.06 -10.18 25.10
CA HIS A 210 15.76 -11.14 24.27
C HIS A 210 15.09 -12.54 24.24
N ASP A 211 14.05 -12.72 25.04
CA ASP A 211 13.30 -13.96 25.05
C ASP A 211 12.30 -13.95 23.90
N PRO A 212 12.38 -14.88 22.94
CA PRO A 212 11.49 -14.92 21.77
C PRO A 212 10.02 -15.18 22.11
N GLY A 213 9.65 -15.27 23.36
CA GLY A 213 8.27 -15.31 23.84
C GLY A 213 7.47 -16.55 23.47
N MET A 214 7.66 -17.17 22.32
CA MET A 214 6.96 -18.37 21.89
C MET A 214 7.83 -19.22 20.97
N ILE A 215 8.05 -20.48 21.34
CA ILE A 215 8.63 -21.50 20.48
C ILE A 215 7.51 -22.45 20.07
N LEU A 216 7.26 -22.57 18.77
CA LEU A 216 6.36 -23.57 18.23
C LEU A 216 7.18 -24.82 17.91
N THR A 217 6.82 -25.94 18.54
CA THR A 217 7.40 -27.22 18.25
C THR A 217 6.40 -28.01 17.40
N ALA A 218 6.84 -28.59 16.29
CA ALA A 218 6.05 -29.46 15.45
C ALA A 218 6.84 -30.70 15.10
N GLU A 219 6.22 -31.86 15.23
CA GLU A 219 6.75 -33.11 14.69
C GLU A 219 6.22 -33.26 13.27
N LEU A 220 7.12 -33.37 12.31
CA LEU A 220 6.77 -33.50 10.89
C LEU A 220 6.98 -34.95 10.47
N GLU A 221 5.90 -35.63 10.10
CA GLU A 221 5.95 -36.99 9.59
C GLU A 221 6.79 -37.05 8.29
N GLY A 222 7.75 -37.98 8.24
CA GLY A 222 8.67 -38.09 7.11
C GLY A 222 9.86 -37.10 7.10
N CYS A 223 10.09 -36.36 8.16
CA CYS A 223 11.28 -35.56 8.31
C CYS A 223 12.53 -36.46 8.43
N ILE A 224 13.53 -36.20 7.55
CA ILE A 224 14.80 -36.93 7.55
C ILE A 224 15.96 -36.07 8.09
N GLU A 225 15.66 -34.98 8.77
CA GLU A 225 16.64 -34.05 9.39
C GLU A 225 17.72 -33.56 8.42
N CYS A 226 17.39 -33.37 7.14
CA CYS A 226 18.34 -32.93 6.09
C CYS A 226 18.72 -31.45 6.18
N LEU A 227 18.19 -30.70 7.13
CA LEU A 227 18.45 -29.28 7.41
C LEU A 227 18.15 -28.30 6.25
N LYS A 228 17.58 -28.75 5.15
CA LYS A 228 17.28 -27.86 4.00
C LYS A 228 16.34 -26.72 4.36
N CYS A 229 15.32 -26.99 5.18
CA CYS A 229 14.39 -25.99 5.67
C CYS A 229 15.07 -24.98 6.61
N VAL A 230 15.96 -25.45 7.49
CA VAL A 230 16.73 -24.59 8.42
C VAL A 230 17.67 -23.69 7.63
N ASN A 231 18.46 -24.28 6.73
CA ASN A 231 19.44 -23.53 5.92
C ASN A 231 18.78 -22.59 4.89
N GLY A 232 17.56 -22.90 4.45
CA GLY A 232 16.78 -22.07 3.53
C GLY A 232 15.88 -21.04 4.20
N CYS A 233 15.82 -20.97 5.54
CA CYS A 233 15.00 -20.00 6.25
C CYS A 233 15.69 -18.62 6.27
N PRO A 234 15.17 -17.62 5.58
CA PRO A 234 15.79 -16.29 5.53
C PRO A 234 15.83 -15.59 6.89
N GLU A 235 14.88 -15.94 7.78
CA GLU A 235 14.74 -15.35 9.12
C GLU A 235 15.55 -16.12 10.18
N CYS A 236 16.24 -17.20 9.81
CA CYS A 236 16.95 -18.09 10.74
C CYS A 236 16.07 -18.56 11.95
N ALA A 237 14.77 -18.67 11.72
CA ALA A 237 13.76 -18.94 12.75
C ALA A 237 13.52 -20.43 13.01
N LEU A 238 14.08 -21.31 12.18
CA LEU A 238 13.90 -22.76 12.28
C LEU A 238 15.10 -23.42 12.95
N ARG A 239 14.82 -24.35 13.87
CA ARG A 239 15.81 -25.21 14.51
C ARG A 239 15.28 -26.65 14.50
N ILE A 240 16.14 -27.60 14.41
CA ILE A 240 15.87 -29.04 14.60
C ILE A 240 16.60 -29.49 15.86
#